data_395095857af2d7f889b0bb57f489d1bb
#
_entry.id   395095857af2d7f889b0bb57f489d1bb
#
_cell.length_a   1.000
_cell.length_b   1.000
_cell.length_c   1.000
_cell.angle_alpha   90.00
_cell.angle_beta   90.00
_cell.angle_gamma   90.00
#
_symmetry.space_group_name_H-M   'P 1'
#
loop_
_entity.id
_entity.type
_entity.pdbx_description
1 polymer ?
#
loop_
_entity_poly.entity_id
_entity_poly.type
_entity_poly.pdbx_seq_one_letter_code
_entity_poly.pdbx_strand_id
1 'polypeptide(L)'
;MLPADIEEQNKNAFISAIKEFRYKNPDVLFIGYNGFGGDMENTVTPFRKTVDLRWLEIFDTMYCGDPRLSDVPMMNFWRSQDLYSDHMTFQYLFNGVPVQRIDNCAFMIGTTGTCYNRALNAWKGMMILTMARGGWLNVCHGNIDLLSDDDACWMAKVQQLYMKVQQYGNISAFGSIPGKALPYGYMASAEGGNLYTVVNASQEKVKVTLPEATGTGRVLFTDSGFIPVLEKNIVELGPEQMAVVGYGKFSARGYDLGIEKDIVIPATIQKVKIDVQKKNEHILQAHYTSSKGKTVRILFQQLDERGKAFRSWGGAPPTGIKMDHFFNIEVKQGKRAVPVKKSHDKMIWCGLSWAVGEVSADDIKEGRPLEISCTTIDGNSEHCLLEVYEVEYSADKK
;
A
#
# COMPACT_ATOMS: atom_id res chain seq x y z
N MET A 1 -13.38 -7.73 -30.89
CA MET A 1 -12.19 -6.85 -30.96
C MET A 1 -12.21 -6.21 -32.34
N LEU A 2 -12.05 -4.89 -32.46
CA LEU A 2 -11.94 -4.21 -33.76
C LEU A 2 -10.59 -4.56 -34.41
N PRO A 3 -10.49 -4.59 -35.75
CA PRO A 3 -9.20 -4.68 -36.42
C PRO A 3 -8.26 -3.55 -35.97
N ALA A 4 -6.97 -3.83 -35.82
CA ALA A 4 -5.99 -2.91 -35.27
C ALA A 4 -5.88 -1.57 -36.04
N ASP A 5 -6.06 -1.60 -37.36
CA ASP A 5 -6.08 -0.40 -38.21
C ASP A 5 -7.29 0.48 -37.92
N ILE A 6 -8.46 -0.09 -37.68
CA ILE A 6 -9.68 0.67 -37.33
C ILE A 6 -9.55 1.25 -35.92
N GLU A 7 -8.97 0.51 -34.97
CA GLU A 7 -8.71 1.03 -33.63
C GLU A 7 -7.78 2.23 -33.67
N GLU A 8 -6.70 2.17 -34.43
CA GLU A 8 -5.74 3.26 -34.59
C GLU A 8 -6.35 4.49 -35.31
N GLN A 9 -7.17 4.26 -36.32
CA GLN A 9 -7.90 5.35 -37.00
C GLN A 9 -8.86 6.06 -36.06
N ASN A 10 -9.64 5.30 -35.26
CA ASN A 10 -10.55 5.86 -34.28
C ASN A 10 -9.82 6.66 -33.22
N LYS A 11 -8.68 6.17 -32.73
CA LYS A 11 -7.83 6.88 -31.77
C LYS A 11 -7.34 8.22 -32.34
N ASN A 12 -6.80 8.22 -33.54
CA ASN A 12 -6.31 9.42 -34.18
C ASN A 12 -7.42 10.44 -34.43
N ALA A 13 -8.60 9.98 -34.85
CA ALA A 13 -9.78 10.83 -35.03
C ALA A 13 -10.23 11.47 -33.71
N PHE A 14 -10.25 10.68 -32.62
CA PHE A 14 -10.60 11.15 -31.28
C PHE A 14 -9.60 12.21 -30.78
N ILE A 15 -8.29 11.92 -30.88
CA ILE A 15 -7.23 12.86 -30.49
C ILE A 15 -7.37 14.18 -31.26
N SER A 16 -7.61 14.11 -32.59
CA SER A 16 -7.77 15.30 -33.44
C SER A 16 -9.00 16.11 -33.01
N ALA A 17 -10.13 15.46 -32.74
CA ALA A 17 -11.35 16.14 -32.32
C ALA A 17 -11.18 16.85 -30.98
N ILE A 18 -10.52 16.21 -29.99
CA ILE A 18 -10.25 16.83 -28.69
C ILE A 18 -9.28 18.02 -28.83
N LYS A 19 -8.24 17.91 -29.67
CA LYS A 19 -7.34 19.04 -29.95
C LYS A 19 -8.08 20.23 -30.56
N GLU A 20 -8.95 19.97 -31.53
CA GLU A 20 -9.78 21.05 -32.11
C GLU A 20 -10.72 21.67 -31.08
N PHE A 21 -11.36 20.87 -30.25
CA PHE A 21 -12.21 21.37 -29.18
C PHE A 21 -11.43 22.24 -28.18
N ARG A 22 -10.24 21.78 -27.74
CA ARG A 22 -9.37 22.53 -26.83
C ARG A 22 -8.91 23.87 -27.43
N TYR A 23 -8.61 23.90 -28.73
CA TYR A 23 -8.24 25.14 -29.38
C TYR A 23 -9.34 26.22 -29.25
N LYS A 24 -10.61 25.80 -29.29
CA LYS A 24 -11.77 26.68 -29.13
C LYS A 24 -12.14 26.94 -27.66
N ASN A 25 -11.73 26.07 -26.76
CA ASN A 25 -12.10 26.07 -25.33
C ASN A 25 -10.86 25.77 -24.46
N PRO A 26 -9.90 26.70 -24.34
CA PRO A 26 -8.60 26.43 -23.72
C PRO A 26 -8.67 26.15 -22.22
N ASP A 27 -9.75 26.61 -21.53
CA ASP A 27 -9.92 26.47 -20.09
C ASP A 27 -10.60 25.15 -19.66
N VAL A 28 -10.96 24.29 -20.64
CA VAL A 28 -11.60 22.99 -20.33
C VAL A 28 -10.55 21.96 -19.98
N LEU A 29 -10.71 21.33 -18.83
CA LEU A 29 -9.89 20.19 -18.38
C LEU A 29 -10.49 18.89 -18.90
N PHE A 30 -9.62 18.00 -19.39
CA PHE A 30 -9.98 16.66 -19.84
C PHE A 30 -9.37 15.63 -18.90
N ILE A 31 -10.23 14.84 -18.27
CA ILE A 31 -9.85 13.70 -17.44
C ILE A 31 -10.16 12.43 -18.21
N GLY A 32 -9.15 11.63 -18.47
CA GLY A 32 -9.33 10.32 -19.09
C GLY A 32 -9.61 9.24 -18.06
N TYR A 33 -10.32 8.19 -18.50
CA TYR A 33 -10.58 6.99 -17.74
C TYR A 33 -9.83 5.79 -18.35
N ASN A 34 -9.61 4.74 -17.56
CA ASN A 34 -9.00 3.47 -17.97
C ASN A 34 -7.49 3.52 -18.29
N GLY A 35 -6.78 4.50 -17.76
CA GLY A 35 -5.32 4.59 -17.89
C GLY A 35 -4.85 5.00 -19.29
N PHE A 36 -3.54 4.99 -19.52
CA PHE A 36 -2.89 5.50 -20.72
C PHE A 36 -2.87 4.53 -21.92
N GLY A 37 -3.74 3.53 -21.96
CA GLY A 37 -3.69 2.53 -23.03
C GLY A 37 -2.55 1.53 -22.87
N GLY A 38 -2.24 0.79 -23.93
CA GLY A 38 -1.20 -0.23 -23.95
C GLY A 38 -1.68 -1.63 -23.48
N ASP A 39 -0.76 -2.58 -23.49
CA ASP A 39 -1.07 -3.96 -23.15
C ASP A 39 -1.26 -4.16 -21.66
N MET A 40 -2.29 -4.88 -21.28
CA MET A 40 -2.51 -5.34 -19.91
C MET A 40 -1.81 -6.68 -19.68
N GLU A 41 -1.06 -6.79 -18.60
CA GLU A 41 -0.40 -8.06 -18.27
C GLU A 41 -1.40 -9.15 -17.90
N ASN A 42 -2.43 -8.78 -17.15
CA ASN A 42 -3.63 -9.60 -16.94
C ASN A 42 -4.81 -8.73 -16.49
N THR A 43 -6.01 -9.31 -16.46
CA THR A 43 -7.24 -8.61 -16.08
C THR A 43 -7.36 -8.35 -14.58
N VAL A 44 -6.56 -9.02 -13.76
CA VAL A 44 -6.61 -8.97 -12.29
C VAL A 44 -5.67 -7.91 -11.74
N THR A 45 -4.52 -7.76 -12.36
CA THR A 45 -3.56 -6.69 -12.05
C THR A 45 -3.52 -5.74 -13.22
N PRO A 46 -4.07 -4.53 -13.11
CA PRO A 46 -4.17 -3.59 -14.22
C PRO A 46 -2.83 -2.93 -14.58
N PHE A 47 -1.71 -3.56 -14.28
CA PHE A 47 -0.40 -3.10 -14.67
C PHE A 47 -0.24 -3.27 -16.17
N ARG A 48 0.08 -2.17 -16.83
CA ARG A 48 0.32 -2.16 -18.28
C ARG A 48 1.81 -2.24 -18.54
N LYS A 49 2.20 -3.12 -19.47
CA LYS A 49 3.60 -3.23 -19.89
C LYS A 49 4.02 -2.03 -20.71
N THR A 50 3.11 -1.52 -21.50
CA THR A 50 3.32 -0.38 -22.37
C THR A 50 2.26 0.69 -22.14
N VAL A 51 2.59 1.93 -22.46
CA VAL A 51 1.72 3.08 -22.31
C VAL A 51 1.72 3.86 -23.65
N ASP A 52 0.55 4.25 -24.11
CA ASP A 52 0.44 5.14 -25.27
C ASP A 52 0.50 6.60 -24.80
N LEU A 53 1.69 7.20 -24.93
CA LEU A 53 1.93 8.57 -24.49
C LEU A 53 1.16 9.64 -25.29
N ARG A 54 0.54 9.29 -26.42
CA ARG A 54 -0.29 10.21 -27.21
C ARG A 54 -1.51 10.71 -26.42
N TRP A 55 -1.97 9.93 -25.43
CA TRP A 55 -3.03 10.37 -24.54
C TRP A 55 -2.67 11.60 -23.71
N LEU A 56 -1.37 11.84 -23.47
CA LEU A 56 -0.88 13.05 -22.79
C LEU A 56 -1.09 14.33 -23.63
N GLU A 57 -1.33 14.20 -24.93
CA GLU A 57 -1.57 15.34 -25.82
C GLU A 57 -2.97 15.95 -25.61
N ILE A 58 -3.90 15.16 -25.07
CA ILE A 58 -5.31 15.55 -24.96
C ILE A 58 -5.88 15.48 -23.54
N PHE A 59 -5.38 14.62 -22.67
CA PHE A 59 -5.84 14.53 -21.29
C PHE A 59 -4.90 15.26 -20.33
N ASP A 60 -5.44 16.08 -19.46
CA ASP A 60 -4.71 16.79 -18.41
C ASP A 60 -4.31 15.84 -17.31
N THR A 61 -5.18 14.91 -16.98
CA THR A 61 -4.90 13.80 -16.06
C THR A 61 -5.63 12.54 -16.52
N MET A 62 -5.12 11.39 -16.10
CA MET A 62 -5.66 10.09 -16.48
C MET A 62 -5.88 9.25 -15.22
N TYR A 63 -7.11 8.79 -15.04
CA TYR A 63 -7.43 7.84 -14.00
C TYR A 63 -6.83 6.47 -14.31
N CYS A 64 -5.98 6.00 -13.41
CA CYS A 64 -5.14 4.82 -13.62
C CYS A 64 -5.51 3.61 -12.76
N GLY A 65 -6.60 3.67 -12.02
CA GLY A 65 -7.17 2.52 -11.34
C GLY A 65 -7.61 2.75 -9.90
N ASP A 66 -8.43 1.83 -9.42
CA ASP A 66 -8.92 1.80 -8.04
C ASP A 66 -7.87 1.24 -7.09
N PRO A 67 -7.85 1.67 -5.82
CA PRO A 67 -6.99 1.07 -4.81
C PRO A 67 -7.43 -0.38 -4.55
N ARG A 68 -6.47 -1.29 -4.59
CA ARG A 68 -6.65 -2.72 -4.30
C ARG A 68 -5.55 -3.18 -3.37
N LEU A 69 -5.65 -4.38 -2.85
CA LEU A 69 -4.55 -4.97 -2.11
C LEU A 69 -3.43 -5.40 -3.05
N SER A 70 -2.19 -5.15 -2.64
CA SER A 70 -1.01 -5.65 -3.35
C SER A 70 -0.83 -7.16 -3.13
N ASP A 71 0.06 -7.77 -3.91
CA ASP A 71 0.45 -9.17 -3.71
C ASP A 71 1.53 -9.33 -2.62
N VAL A 72 1.87 -8.25 -1.92
CA VAL A 72 2.84 -8.25 -0.81
C VAL A 72 2.09 -8.44 0.50
N PRO A 73 2.32 -9.55 1.22
CA PRO A 73 1.65 -9.81 2.48
C PRO A 73 2.04 -8.80 3.56
N MET A 74 1.04 -8.24 4.25
CA MET A 74 1.22 -7.25 5.30
C MET A 74 0.24 -7.46 6.45
N MET A 75 0.69 -7.25 7.69
CA MET A 75 -0.22 -7.25 8.84
C MET A 75 -1.16 -6.05 8.77
N ASN A 76 -0.66 -4.90 8.34
CA ASN A 76 -1.50 -3.75 8.03
C ASN A 76 -1.98 -3.80 6.57
N PHE A 77 -3.16 -4.37 6.34
CA PHE A 77 -3.68 -4.47 4.97
C PHE A 77 -3.97 -3.12 4.30
N TRP A 78 -4.18 -2.05 5.06
CA TRP A 78 -4.32 -0.70 4.50
C TRP A 78 -3.03 -0.26 3.81
N ARG A 79 -1.86 -0.60 4.39
CA ARG A 79 -0.56 -0.36 3.75
C ARG A 79 -0.42 -1.14 2.44
N SER A 80 -1.02 -2.32 2.35
CA SER A 80 -1.06 -3.08 1.11
C SER A 80 -1.86 -2.38 0.00
N GLN A 81 -2.94 -1.67 0.35
CA GLN A 81 -3.67 -0.82 -0.62
C GLN A 81 -2.82 0.38 -1.08
N ASP A 82 -2.14 1.04 -0.16
CA ASP A 82 -1.22 2.12 -0.49
C ASP A 82 -0.13 1.63 -1.45
N LEU A 83 0.45 0.47 -1.14
CA LEU A 83 1.49 -0.18 -1.95
C LEU A 83 1.02 -0.51 -3.37
N TYR A 84 -0.21 -0.97 -3.52
CA TYR A 84 -0.79 -1.23 -4.83
C TYR A 84 -0.91 0.06 -5.67
N SER A 85 -1.46 1.12 -5.10
CA SER A 85 -1.62 2.41 -5.77
C SER A 85 -0.27 3.01 -6.16
N ASP A 86 0.73 2.91 -5.28
CA ASP A 86 2.09 3.37 -5.55
C ASP A 86 2.78 2.51 -6.62
N HIS A 87 2.57 1.19 -6.61
CA HIS A 87 3.09 0.32 -7.67
C HIS A 87 2.54 0.73 -9.05
N MET A 88 1.25 0.98 -9.15
CA MET A 88 0.66 1.46 -10.40
C MET A 88 1.27 2.78 -10.84
N THR A 89 1.40 3.73 -9.92
CA THR A 89 2.02 5.03 -10.20
C THR A 89 3.45 4.86 -10.72
N PHE A 90 4.27 4.03 -10.09
CA PHE A 90 5.64 3.77 -10.53
C PHE A 90 5.70 3.10 -11.91
N GLN A 91 4.78 2.19 -12.23
CA GLN A 91 4.72 1.59 -13.56
C GLN A 91 4.47 2.64 -14.65
N TYR A 92 3.58 3.59 -14.41
CA TYR A 92 3.35 4.69 -15.36
C TYR A 92 4.56 5.62 -15.46
N LEU A 93 5.20 5.95 -14.33
CA LEU A 93 6.42 6.75 -14.32
C LEU A 93 7.54 6.12 -15.14
N PHE A 94 7.78 4.81 -15.00
CA PHE A 94 8.79 4.09 -15.77
C PHE A 94 8.47 4.02 -17.26
N ASN A 95 7.21 4.18 -17.64
CA ASN A 95 6.78 4.29 -19.02
C ASN A 95 6.72 5.74 -19.53
N GLY A 96 7.28 6.70 -18.82
CA GLY A 96 7.42 8.07 -19.25
C GLY A 96 6.21 8.98 -18.98
N VAL A 97 5.23 8.52 -18.19
CA VAL A 97 4.09 9.36 -17.79
C VAL A 97 4.51 10.24 -16.60
N PRO A 98 4.42 11.57 -16.68
CA PRO A 98 4.69 12.43 -15.53
C PRO A 98 3.76 12.13 -14.37
N VAL A 99 4.28 12.12 -13.13
CA VAL A 99 3.49 11.77 -11.93
C VAL A 99 2.26 12.66 -11.78
N GLN A 100 2.35 13.93 -12.13
CA GLN A 100 1.25 14.90 -12.05
C GLN A 100 0.09 14.59 -13.01
N ARG A 101 0.30 13.72 -13.99
CA ARG A 101 -0.71 13.32 -14.98
C ARG A 101 -1.42 12.02 -14.61
N ILE A 102 -1.04 11.42 -13.48
CA ILE A 102 -1.58 10.15 -12.99
C ILE A 102 -2.58 10.47 -11.88
N ASP A 103 -3.84 10.05 -12.09
CA ASP A 103 -4.87 10.06 -11.06
C ASP A 103 -5.24 8.62 -10.71
N ASN A 104 -5.23 8.31 -9.44
CA ASN A 104 -5.78 7.07 -8.91
C ASN A 104 -6.67 7.40 -7.71
N CYS A 105 -7.71 6.62 -7.54
CA CYS A 105 -8.68 6.78 -6.46
C CYS A 105 -8.07 6.35 -5.12
N ALA A 106 -7.07 7.10 -4.66
CA ALA A 106 -6.17 6.66 -3.60
C ALA A 106 -6.66 6.98 -2.19
N PHE A 107 -7.46 8.03 -2.01
CA PHE A 107 -7.92 8.45 -0.69
C PHE A 107 -9.41 8.18 -0.50
N MET A 108 -9.71 7.20 0.36
CA MET A 108 -11.07 6.80 0.67
C MET A 108 -11.29 6.68 2.17
N ILE A 109 -12.39 7.26 2.66
CA ILE A 109 -12.86 7.12 4.04
C ILE A 109 -14.22 6.44 4.04
N GLY A 110 -14.40 5.45 4.91
CA GLY A 110 -15.69 4.76 5.05
C GLY A 110 -15.78 3.98 6.36
N THR A 111 -16.97 3.48 6.63
CA THR A 111 -17.26 2.65 7.81
C THR A 111 -17.14 1.15 7.54
N THR A 112 -16.98 0.76 6.27
CA THR A 112 -16.90 -0.65 5.86
C THR A 112 -15.46 -1.05 5.56
N GLY A 113 -15.10 -2.25 5.96
CA GLY A 113 -13.79 -2.83 5.67
C GLY A 113 -13.69 -3.46 4.29
N THR A 114 -14.21 -2.81 3.24
CA THR A 114 -14.09 -3.30 1.86
C THR A 114 -12.73 -2.98 1.26
N CYS A 115 -12.39 -3.61 0.14
CA CYS A 115 -11.16 -3.31 -0.58
C CYS A 115 -11.11 -1.89 -1.17
N TYR A 116 -12.27 -1.26 -1.36
CA TYR A 116 -12.36 0.09 -1.91
C TYR A 116 -12.48 1.16 -0.84
N ASN A 117 -13.08 0.86 0.29
CA ASN A 117 -13.37 1.84 1.33
C ASN A 117 -12.45 1.62 2.53
N ARG A 118 -11.65 2.61 2.86
CA ARG A 118 -10.89 2.62 4.09
C ARG A 118 -11.84 2.86 5.27
N ALA A 119 -11.67 2.12 6.37
CA ALA A 119 -12.35 2.43 7.62
C ALA A 119 -11.89 3.78 8.16
N LEU A 120 -12.52 4.28 9.23
CA LEU A 120 -12.15 5.56 9.84
C LEU A 120 -10.75 5.57 10.49
N ASN A 121 -10.17 4.42 10.70
CA ASN A 121 -8.81 4.26 11.21
C ASN A 121 -7.79 4.13 10.08
N ALA A 122 -6.53 4.47 10.35
CA ALA A 122 -5.38 4.33 9.45
C ALA A 122 -5.50 5.06 8.07
N TRP A 123 -6.35 6.07 7.97
CA TRP A 123 -6.59 6.81 6.72
C TRP A 123 -5.53 7.89 6.44
N LYS A 124 -4.82 8.35 7.48
CA LYS A 124 -3.86 9.46 7.38
C LYS A 124 -2.69 9.14 6.45
N GLY A 125 -2.16 7.93 6.53
CA GLY A 125 -1.10 7.47 5.65
C GLY A 125 -1.50 7.48 4.18
N MET A 126 -2.72 7.01 3.84
CA MET A 126 -3.22 7.04 2.47
C MET A 126 -3.39 8.45 1.95
N MET A 127 -3.91 9.36 2.77
CA MET A 127 -4.02 10.77 2.39
C MET A 127 -2.66 11.39 2.07
N ILE A 128 -1.67 11.16 2.95
CA ILE A 128 -0.30 11.64 2.73
C ILE A 128 0.27 11.12 1.41
N LEU A 129 0.13 9.82 1.12
CA LEU A 129 0.62 9.24 -0.13
C LEU A 129 -0.11 9.79 -1.35
N THR A 130 -1.42 10.02 -1.25
CA THR A 130 -2.20 10.69 -2.30
C THR A 130 -1.64 12.08 -2.61
N MET A 131 -1.35 12.88 -1.57
CA MET A 131 -0.74 14.19 -1.74
C MET A 131 0.70 14.10 -2.28
N ALA A 132 1.49 13.12 -1.84
CA ALA A 132 2.87 12.95 -2.24
C ALA A 132 3.03 12.66 -3.73
N ARG A 133 2.08 11.94 -4.34
CA ARG A 133 2.05 11.69 -5.78
C ARG A 133 1.86 12.96 -6.60
N GLY A 134 1.27 14.01 -6.03
CA GLY A 134 1.16 15.32 -6.65
C GLY A 134 0.27 15.39 -7.88
N GLY A 135 -0.76 14.57 -7.95
CA GLY A 135 -1.76 14.65 -9.01
C GLY A 135 -2.53 15.98 -8.98
N TRP A 136 -3.10 16.36 -10.11
CA TRP A 136 -3.90 17.60 -10.24
C TRP A 136 -5.16 17.57 -9.39
N LEU A 137 -5.73 16.41 -9.20
CA LEU A 137 -6.94 16.18 -8.45
C LEU A 137 -6.62 15.30 -7.24
N ASN A 138 -6.71 15.90 -6.07
CA ASN A 138 -6.73 15.15 -4.83
C ASN A 138 -8.16 14.69 -4.58
N VAL A 139 -8.52 13.56 -5.17
CA VAL A 139 -9.87 13.03 -5.08
C VAL A 139 -10.08 12.38 -3.72
N CYS A 140 -10.92 12.99 -2.88
CA CYS A 140 -11.38 12.41 -1.63
C CYS A 140 -12.70 11.70 -1.87
N HIS A 141 -12.73 10.40 -1.65
CA HIS A 141 -13.94 9.60 -1.72
C HIS A 141 -14.39 9.14 -0.35
N GLY A 142 -15.68 8.88 -0.23
CA GLY A 142 -16.27 8.33 0.97
C GLY A 142 -16.98 9.36 1.83
N ASN A 143 -17.20 9.00 3.08
CA ASN A 143 -18.05 9.77 3.98
C ASN A 143 -17.20 10.67 4.88
N ILE A 144 -16.90 11.88 4.40
CA ILE A 144 -16.11 12.85 5.15
C ILE A 144 -16.83 13.41 6.39
N ASP A 145 -18.16 13.26 6.47
CA ASP A 145 -18.95 13.66 7.66
C ASP A 145 -18.60 12.83 8.90
N LEU A 146 -17.88 11.73 8.73
CA LEU A 146 -17.40 10.90 9.82
C LEU A 146 -16.11 11.43 10.47
N LEU A 147 -15.45 12.43 9.88
CA LEU A 147 -14.24 13.04 10.43
C LEU A 147 -14.61 14.06 11.50
N SER A 148 -13.78 14.13 12.54
CA SER A 148 -13.85 15.20 13.53
C SER A 148 -13.31 16.53 12.98
N ASP A 149 -13.60 17.62 13.65
CA ASP A 149 -13.03 18.93 13.31
C ASP A 149 -11.49 18.91 13.38
N ASP A 150 -10.91 18.17 14.32
CA ASP A 150 -9.45 17.99 14.41
C ASP A 150 -8.89 17.26 13.20
N ASP A 151 -9.60 16.24 12.70
CA ASP A 151 -9.21 15.53 11.48
C ASP A 151 -9.31 16.43 10.25
N ALA A 152 -10.35 17.24 10.14
CA ALA A 152 -10.50 18.22 9.06
C ALA A 152 -9.37 19.29 9.10
N CYS A 153 -9.03 19.78 10.28
CA CYS A 153 -7.89 20.69 10.46
C CYS A 153 -6.57 20.00 10.08
N TRP A 154 -6.39 18.74 10.44
CA TRP A 154 -5.21 17.98 10.07
C TRP A 154 -5.12 17.76 8.55
N MET A 155 -6.24 17.42 7.89
CA MET A 155 -6.31 17.31 6.42
C MET A 155 -5.89 18.61 5.74
N ALA A 156 -6.45 19.74 6.18
CA ALA A 156 -6.10 21.06 5.64
C ALA A 156 -4.60 21.35 5.79
N LYS A 157 -4.00 20.99 6.94
CA LYS A 157 -2.58 21.14 7.18
C LYS A 157 -1.72 20.33 6.23
N VAL A 158 -2.08 19.06 5.99
CA VAL A 158 -1.39 18.18 5.02
C VAL A 158 -1.50 18.77 3.62
N GLN A 159 -2.70 19.13 3.17
CA GLN A 159 -2.90 19.74 1.85
C GLN A 159 -2.04 20.99 1.67
N GLN A 160 -2.09 21.92 2.63
CA GLN A 160 -1.31 23.15 2.57
C GLN A 160 0.19 22.90 2.48
N LEU A 161 0.72 21.92 3.23
CA LEU A 161 2.13 21.56 3.18
C LEU A 161 2.52 21.03 1.79
N TYR A 162 1.77 20.04 1.28
CA TYR A 162 2.09 19.44 -0.02
C TYR A 162 1.88 20.42 -1.18
N MET A 163 0.80 21.19 -1.20
CA MET A 163 0.58 22.23 -2.21
C MET A 163 1.73 23.25 -2.22
N LYS A 164 2.22 23.64 -1.04
CA LYS A 164 3.32 24.60 -0.94
C LYS A 164 4.64 24.06 -1.48
N VAL A 165 4.94 22.78 -1.26
CA VAL A 165 6.20 22.19 -1.74
C VAL A 165 6.11 21.76 -3.20
N GLN A 166 4.92 21.43 -3.67
CA GLN A 166 4.67 20.96 -5.04
C GLN A 166 4.33 22.08 -6.02
N GLN A 167 4.23 23.30 -5.56
CA GLN A 167 3.82 24.49 -6.33
C GLN A 167 4.59 24.65 -7.66
N TYR A 168 5.82 24.14 -7.73
CA TYR A 168 6.69 24.27 -8.90
C TYR A 168 6.85 22.96 -9.69
N GLY A 169 6.05 21.94 -9.39
CA GLY A 169 6.00 20.70 -10.17
C GLY A 169 7.21 19.76 -10.02
N ASN A 170 8.10 20.00 -9.08
CA ASN A 170 9.31 19.22 -8.86
C ASN A 170 9.03 18.01 -7.95
N ILE A 171 8.34 17.01 -8.50
CA ILE A 171 8.06 15.75 -7.81
C ILE A 171 8.78 14.63 -8.53
N SER A 172 9.51 13.82 -7.79
CA SER A 172 10.17 12.61 -8.29
C SER A 172 9.93 11.43 -7.37
N ALA A 173 9.92 10.24 -7.94
CA ALA A 173 9.91 8.98 -7.21
C ALA A 173 11.35 8.48 -7.01
N PHE A 174 11.60 7.78 -5.91
CA PHE A 174 12.90 7.18 -5.63
C PHE A 174 12.77 5.83 -4.92
N GLY A 175 13.87 5.09 -4.86
CA GLY A 175 13.92 3.76 -4.25
C GLY A 175 13.51 2.66 -5.22
N SER A 176 12.91 1.60 -4.70
CA SER A 176 12.57 0.41 -5.47
C SER A 176 11.13 0.47 -6.03
N ILE A 177 10.79 -0.50 -6.86
CA ILE A 177 9.40 -0.69 -7.32
C ILE A 177 8.57 -1.16 -6.11
N PRO A 178 7.49 -0.47 -5.76
CA PRO A 178 6.69 -0.79 -4.57
C PRO A 178 6.26 -2.27 -4.46
N GLY A 179 5.85 -2.88 -5.57
CA GLY A 179 5.42 -4.29 -5.60
C GLY A 179 6.51 -5.34 -5.31
N LYS A 180 7.76 -4.93 -5.03
CA LYS A 180 8.86 -5.84 -4.66
C LYS A 180 9.13 -5.93 -3.16
N ALA A 181 8.25 -5.40 -2.31
CA ALA A 181 8.43 -5.35 -0.86
C ALA A 181 9.77 -4.71 -0.43
N LEU A 182 10.22 -3.68 -1.13
CA LEU A 182 11.43 -2.91 -0.86
C LEU A 182 11.08 -1.44 -0.62
N PRO A 183 11.94 -0.68 0.08
CA PRO A 183 11.65 0.71 0.37
C PRO A 183 11.59 1.59 -0.89
N TYR A 184 10.68 2.55 -0.86
CA TYR A 184 10.46 3.53 -1.92
C TYR A 184 9.94 4.85 -1.34
N GLY A 185 9.82 5.86 -2.18
CA GLY A 185 9.22 7.12 -1.76
C GLY A 185 9.04 8.13 -2.87
N TYR A 186 8.50 9.27 -2.47
CA TYR A 186 8.34 10.47 -3.29
C TYR A 186 9.12 11.61 -2.67
N MET A 187 9.78 12.39 -3.50
CA MET A 187 10.45 13.63 -3.12
C MET A 187 9.77 14.79 -3.84
N ALA A 188 9.40 15.80 -3.10
CA ALA A 188 9.01 17.08 -3.64
C ALA A 188 10.04 18.14 -3.26
N SER A 189 10.55 18.87 -4.25
CA SER A 189 11.58 19.90 -4.08
C SER A 189 11.02 21.29 -4.31
N ALA A 190 11.36 22.23 -3.44
CA ALA A 190 11.03 23.63 -3.60
C ALA A 190 12.20 24.48 -3.11
N GLU A 191 12.19 25.77 -3.44
CA GLU A 191 13.20 26.69 -2.93
C GLU A 191 13.34 26.60 -1.40
N GLY A 192 14.55 26.35 -0.94
CA GLY A 192 14.91 26.30 0.48
C GLY A 192 14.64 24.97 1.18
N GLY A 193 14.23 23.88 0.48
CA GLY A 193 14.14 22.57 1.11
C GLY A 193 13.36 21.53 0.33
N ASN A 194 13.40 20.30 0.85
CA ASN A 194 12.75 19.13 0.28
C ASN A 194 11.79 18.49 1.28
N LEU A 195 10.73 17.86 0.74
CA LEU A 195 9.80 17.04 1.50
C LEU A 195 9.83 15.62 0.93
N TYR A 196 10.06 14.64 1.79
CA TYR A 196 10.09 13.23 1.44
C TYR A 196 8.92 12.50 2.08
N THR A 197 8.26 11.65 1.30
CA THR A 197 7.33 10.66 1.81
C THR A 197 7.96 9.29 1.52
N VAL A 198 8.29 8.55 2.57
CA VAL A 198 9.08 7.31 2.47
C VAL A 198 8.27 6.15 3.03
N VAL A 199 8.27 5.03 2.33
CA VAL A 199 7.59 3.81 2.74
C VAL A 199 8.58 2.66 2.76
N ASN A 200 8.62 1.94 3.88
CA ASN A 200 9.22 0.62 3.95
C ASN A 200 8.14 -0.43 3.71
N ALA A 201 8.18 -1.07 2.56
CA ALA A 201 7.23 -2.12 2.20
C ALA A 201 7.70 -3.54 2.60
N SER A 202 8.79 -3.67 3.35
CA SER A 202 9.34 -4.96 3.78
C SER A 202 8.95 -5.32 5.21
N GLN A 203 9.20 -6.58 5.57
CA GLN A 203 9.04 -7.10 6.94
C GLN A 203 10.26 -6.82 7.84
N GLU A 204 11.24 -6.07 7.35
CA GLU A 204 12.50 -5.80 8.06
C GLU A 204 12.66 -4.30 8.32
N LYS A 205 13.50 -3.96 9.30
CA LYS A 205 13.99 -2.59 9.45
C LYS A 205 14.93 -2.25 8.31
N VAL A 206 14.78 -1.06 7.75
CA VAL A 206 15.58 -0.63 6.60
C VAL A 206 16.14 0.78 6.81
N LYS A 207 17.31 1.02 6.25
CA LYS A 207 17.91 2.36 6.13
C LYS A 207 17.72 2.85 4.69
N VAL A 208 17.07 3.98 4.55
CA VAL A 208 16.74 4.58 3.25
C VAL A 208 17.52 5.88 3.09
N THR A 209 18.33 5.96 2.04
CA THR A 209 19.01 7.21 1.68
C THR A 209 18.03 8.14 0.96
N LEU A 210 17.88 9.34 1.48
CA LEU A 210 17.03 10.39 0.90
C LEU A 210 17.85 11.16 -0.15
N PRO A 211 17.46 11.12 -1.43
CA PRO A 211 18.21 11.79 -2.49
C PRO A 211 18.22 13.31 -2.28
N GLU A 212 19.33 13.95 -2.59
CA GLU A 212 19.48 15.42 -2.54
C GLU A 212 19.16 16.07 -1.17
N ALA A 213 19.05 15.29 -0.10
CA ALA A 213 18.78 15.80 1.23
C ALA A 213 20.03 16.49 1.80
N THR A 214 19.89 17.77 2.10
CA THR A 214 20.98 18.61 2.68
C THR A 214 20.50 19.42 3.86
N GLY A 215 21.39 19.69 4.80
CA GLY A 215 21.09 20.47 5.98
C GLY A 215 20.38 19.67 7.08
N THR A 216 19.58 20.36 7.89
CA THR A 216 18.87 19.74 9.02
C THR A 216 17.55 19.15 8.55
N GLY A 217 17.33 17.87 8.87
CA GLY A 217 16.07 17.17 8.61
C GLY A 217 15.26 16.96 9.89
N ARG A 218 13.97 16.71 9.70
CA ARG A 218 13.01 16.35 10.76
C ARG A 218 11.99 15.36 10.24
N VAL A 219 11.69 14.32 11.03
CA VAL A 219 10.50 13.50 10.82
C VAL A 219 9.26 14.31 11.20
N LEU A 220 8.34 14.47 10.25
CA LEU A 220 7.11 15.27 10.40
C LEU A 220 5.88 14.40 10.62
N PHE A 221 5.92 13.15 10.17
CA PHE A 221 4.85 12.17 10.34
C PHE A 221 5.44 10.77 10.38
N THR A 222 4.82 9.88 11.14
CA THR A 222 5.13 8.45 11.13
C THR A 222 3.97 7.64 11.68
N ASP A 223 3.96 6.33 11.40
CA ASP A 223 3.15 5.36 12.12
C ASP A 223 3.70 5.19 13.55
N SER A 224 2.85 4.77 14.50
CA SER A 224 3.25 4.58 15.90
C SER A 224 4.10 3.31 16.12
N GLY A 225 4.62 3.12 17.32
CA GLY A 225 5.44 1.97 17.71
C GLY A 225 6.92 2.23 17.47
N PHE A 226 7.46 1.91 16.31
CA PHE A 226 8.86 2.22 16.00
C PHE A 226 9.03 3.71 15.65
N ILE A 227 9.96 4.37 16.36
CA ILE A 227 10.29 5.78 16.07
C ILE A 227 11.38 5.82 15.00
N PRO A 228 11.14 6.42 13.82
CA PRO A 228 12.14 6.54 12.78
C PRO A 228 13.39 7.29 13.27
N VAL A 229 14.56 6.77 12.92
CA VAL A 229 15.85 7.41 13.26
C VAL A 229 16.36 8.14 12.02
N LEU A 230 16.59 9.45 12.15
CA LEU A 230 17.10 10.28 11.07
C LEU A 230 18.54 10.67 11.36
N GLU A 231 19.46 10.20 10.51
CA GLU A 231 20.90 10.51 10.59
C GLU A 231 21.36 11.11 9.26
N LYS A 232 21.70 12.40 9.25
CA LYS A 232 22.04 13.15 8.02
C LYS A 232 20.93 12.98 6.98
N ASN A 233 21.21 12.31 5.86
CA ASN A 233 20.28 12.03 4.78
C ASN A 233 19.80 10.57 4.75
N ILE A 234 19.91 9.85 5.86
CA ILE A 234 19.45 8.46 5.99
C ILE A 234 18.35 8.42 7.03
N VAL A 235 17.21 7.83 6.65
CA VAL A 235 16.11 7.52 7.59
C VAL A 235 16.04 6.02 7.79
N GLU A 236 16.02 5.57 9.05
CA GLU A 236 15.73 4.18 9.42
C GLU A 236 14.27 4.04 9.75
N LEU A 237 13.59 3.12 9.07
CA LEU A 237 12.20 2.79 9.25
C LEU A 237 12.03 1.36 9.76
N GLY A 238 11.01 1.15 10.58
CA GLY A 238 10.54 -0.18 10.95
C GLY A 238 9.81 -0.88 9.80
N PRO A 239 9.43 -2.15 9.97
CA PRO A 239 8.68 -2.92 8.98
C PRO A 239 7.33 -2.27 8.65
N GLU A 240 6.91 -2.31 7.39
CA GLU A 240 5.61 -1.80 6.92
C GLU A 240 5.34 -0.32 7.31
N GLN A 241 6.37 0.44 7.65
CA GLN A 241 6.26 1.80 8.15
C GLN A 241 6.34 2.84 7.03
N MET A 242 5.60 3.93 7.20
CA MET A 242 5.82 5.15 6.43
C MET A 242 6.23 6.32 7.32
N ALA A 243 6.94 7.27 6.71
CA ALA A 243 7.28 8.53 7.34
C ALA A 243 7.27 9.69 6.33
N VAL A 244 7.01 10.89 6.83
CA VAL A 244 7.26 12.14 6.12
C VAL A 244 8.47 12.82 6.76
N VAL A 245 9.44 13.19 5.93
CA VAL A 245 10.68 13.84 6.38
C VAL A 245 10.86 15.16 5.65
N GLY A 246 10.98 16.25 6.37
CA GLY A 246 11.26 17.58 5.83
C GLY A 246 12.70 18.00 6.03
N TYR A 247 13.30 18.64 5.02
CA TYR A 247 14.62 19.27 5.07
C TYR A 247 14.56 20.76 4.76
N GLY A 248 15.56 21.49 5.23
CA GLY A 248 15.64 22.93 5.06
C GLY A 248 14.44 23.61 5.71
N LYS A 249 13.75 24.52 5.01
CA LYS A 249 12.57 25.21 5.55
C LYS A 249 11.41 24.29 5.95
N PHE A 250 11.33 23.09 5.32
CA PHE A 250 10.30 22.10 5.63
C PHE A 250 10.60 21.27 6.88
N SER A 251 11.76 21.44 7.52
CA SER A 251 12.06 20.82 8.83
C SER A 251 11.48 21.59 10.02
N ALA A 252 10.83 22.72 9.79
CA ALA A 252 10.27 23.56 10.83
C ALA A 252 9.15 22.84 11.61
N ARG A 253 9.05 23.09 12.93
CA ARG A 253 8.03 22.48 13.82
C ARG A 253 6.58 22.75 13.38
N GLY A 254 6.35 23.87 12.70
CA GLY A 254 5.01 24.21 12.18
C GLY A 254 4.46 23.20 11.16
N TYR A 255 5.32 22.39 10.54
CA TYR A 255 4.95 21.34 9.58
C TYR A 255 4.79 19.96 10.20
N ASP A 256 4.93 19.83 11.52
CA ASP A 256 4.72 18.55 12.22
C ASP A 256 3.28 18.05 12.01
N LEU A 257 3.11 16.87 11.46
CA LEU A 257 1.84 16.22 11.16
C LEU A 257 1.48 15.15 12.21
N GLY A 258 2.37 14.88 13.15
CA GLY A 258 2.15 13.95 14.26
C GLY A 258 2.34 12.48 13.90
N ILE A 259 1.60 11.62 14.61
CA ILE A 259 1.74 10.17 14.57
C ILE A 259 0.39 9.52 14.25
N GLU A 260 0.39 8.56 13.30
CA GLU A 260 -0.75 7.68 13.06
C GLU A 260 -0.81 6.60 14.15
N LYS A 261 -1.81 6.68 15.01
CA LYS A 261 -1.92 5.80 16.19
C LYS A 261 -2.59 4.46 15.90
N ASP A 262 -3.34 4.39 14.80
CA ASP A 262 -4.08 3.17 14.43
C ASP A 262 -3.19 2.10 13.81
N ILE A 263 -1.97 2.48 13.42
CA ILE A 263 -0.94 1.59 12.89
C ILE A 263 0.20 1.54 13.90
N VAL A 264 0.47 0.35 14.43
CA VAL A 264 1.56 0.12 15.38
C VAL A 264 2.63 -0.74 14.73
N ILE A 265 3.82 -0.17 14.59
CA ILE A 265 4.97 -0.84 13.97
C ILE A 265 5.74 -1.61 15.05
N PRO A 266 6.08 -2.89 14.81
CA PRO A 266 6.88 -3.65 15.75
C PRO A 266 8.31 -3.12 15.87
N ALA A 267 8.91 -3.33 17.03
CA ALA A 267 10.33 -3.01 17.26
C ALA A 267 11.25 -4.03 16.57
N THR A 268 10.88 -5.30 16.59
CA THR A 268 11.61 -6.39 15.91
C THR A 268 10.68 -7.39 15.29
N ILE A 269 11.08 -7.93 14.14
CA ILE A 269 10.48 -9.11 13.50
C ILE A 269 11.62 -10.05 13.17
N GLN A 270 11.49 -11.31 13.59
CA GLN A 270 12.48 -12.35 13.32
C GLN A 270 11.81 -13.58 12.73
N LYS A 271 12.19 -13.92 11.50
CA LYS A 271 11.74 -15.17 10.88
C LYS A 271 12.28 -16.36 11.67
N VAL A 272 11.42 -17.33 11.94
CA VAL A 272 11.79 -18.56 12.65
C VAL A 272 11.73 -19.75 11.73
N LYS A 273 12.58 -20.73 12.00
CA LYS A 273 12.60 -21.98 11.24
C LYS A 273 11.47 -22.88 11.74
N ILE A 274 10.60 -23.31 10.85
CA ILE A 274 9.52 -24.25 11.10
C ILE A 274 9.59 -25.42 10.12
N ASP A 275 9.02 -26.55 10.52
CA ASP A 275 8.75 -27.67 9.61
C ASP A 275 7.29 -27.58 9.16
N VAL A 276 7.08 -27.40 7.85
CA VAL A 276 5.76 -27.25 7.25
C VAL A 276 5.35 -28.56 6.62
N GLN A 277 4.20 -29.06 7.02
CA GLN A 277 3.63 -30.31 6.54
C GLN A 277 2.38 -30.04 5.69
N LYS A 278 2.29 -30.69 4.54
CA LYS A 278 1.09 -30.72 3.73
C LYS A 278 0.13 -31.76 4.29
N LYS A 279 -1.02 -31.33 4.80
CA LYS A 279 -2.04 -32.23 5.32
C LYS A 279 -2.96 -32.77 4.23
N ASN A 280 -3.29 -31.94 3.27
CA ASN A 280 -4.03 -32.29 2.06
C ASN A 280 -3.80 -31.18 1.00
N GLU A 281 -4.53 -31.23 -0.11
CA GLU A 281 -4.40 -30.29 -1.23
C GLU A 281 -4.72 -28.82 -0.87
N HIS A 282 -5.40 -28.58 0.26
CA HIS A 282 -5.82 -27.24 0.69
C HIS A 282 -5.19 -26.78 2.00
N ILE A 283 -4.51 -27.65 2.76
CA ILE A 283 -4.09 -27.33 4.13
C ILE A 283 -2.60 -27.55 4.32
N LEU A 284 -1.91 -26.49 4.74
CA LEU A 284 -0.58 -26.53 5.35
C LEU A 284 -0.67 -26.51 6.86
N GLN A 285 0.17 -27.28 7.52
CA GLN A 285 0.29 -27.32 8.98
C GLN A 285 1.73 -27.11 9.42
N ALA A 286 1.92 -26.45 10.56
CA ALA A 286 3.20 -26.33 11.23
C ALA A 286 3.02 -26.38 12.74
N HIS A 287 4.06 -26.82 13.44
CA HIS A 287 4.16 -26.75 14.90
C HIS A 287 5.27 -25.78 15.29
N TYR A 288 4.98 -24.89 16.22
CA TYR A 288 5.95 -23.92 16.67
C TYR A 288 5.82 -23.64 18.18
N THR A 289 6.94 -23.61 18.89
CA THR A 289 6.97 -23.18 20.29
C THR A 289 7.65 -21.82 20.37
N SER A 290 6.89 -20.79 20.69
CA SER A 290 7.40 -19.42 20.73
C SER A 290 8.28 -19.17 21.95
N SER A 291 9.20 -18.21 21.80
CA SER A 291 9.95 -17.65 22.92
C SER A 291 9.00 -16.88 23.85
N LYS A 292 9.37 -16.84 25.14
CA LYS A 292 8.57 -16.16 26.16
C LYS A 292 8.34 -14.69 25.84
N GLY A 293 7.08 -14.28 25.92
CA GLY A 293 6.68 -12.88 25.75
C GLY A 293 6.74 -12.36 24.30
N LYS A 294 6.87 -13.25 23.30
CA LYS A 294 6.84 -12.90 21.89
C LYS A 294 5.48 -13.14 21.27
N THR A 295 5.01 -12.16 20.49
CA THR A 295 3.88 -12.32 19.58
C THR A 295 4.33 -13.19 18.40
N VAL A 296 3.46 -14.08 17.92
CA VAL A 296 3.75 -14.94 16.76
C VAL A 296 2.97 -14.44 15.57
N ARG A 297 3.70 -14.01 14.51
CA ARG A 297 3.10 -13.65 13.22
C ARG A 297 3.18 -14.83 12.26
N ILE A 298 2.10 -15.08 11.58
CA ILE A 298 1.93 -16.17 10.60
C ILE A 298 1.61 -15.52 9.27
N LEU A 299 2.42 -15.83 8.26
CA LEU A 299 2.23 -15.39 6.90
C LEU A 299 1.88 -16.61 6.05
N PHE A 300 0.77 -16.55 5.35
CA PHE A 300 0.32 -17.57 4.42
C PHE A 300 0.05 -16.94 3.06
N GLN A 301 0.72 -17.43 2.02
CA GLN A 301 0.58 -16.90 0.67
C GLN A 301 0.45 -18.02 -0.34
N GLN A 302 -0.44 -17.84 -1.31
CA GLN A 302 -0.57 -18.74 -2.45
C GLN A 302 0.17 -18.17 -3.65
N LEU A 303 0.96 -19.04 -4.27
CA LEU A 303 1.76 -18.74 -5.46
C LEU A 303 1.31 -19.64 -6.61
N ASP A 304 1.57 -19.25 -7.84
CA ASP A 304 1.45 -20.11 -9.01
C ASP A 304 2.72 -20.96 -9.20
N GLU A 305 2.71 -21.83 -10.19
CA GLU A 305 3.86 -22.69 -10.54
C GLU A 305 5.14 -21.92 -10.90
N ARG A 306 5.03 -20.62 -11.16
CA ARG A 306 6.15 -19.72 -11.48
C ARG A 306 6.60 -18.91 -10.26
N GLY A 307 6.04 -19.18 -9.07
CA GLY A 307 6.32 -18.43 -7.85
C GLY A 307 5.72 -17.01 -7.83
N LYS A 308 4.75 -16.71 -8.70
CA LYS A 308 4.00 -15.44 -8.67
C LYS A 308 2.77 -15.59 -7.79
N ALA A 309 2.31 -14.47 -7.23
CA ALA A 309 1.09 -14.44 -6.45
C ALA A 309 -0.10 -14.99 -7.24
N PHE A 310 -0.75 -16.00 -6.69
CA PHE A 310 -1.94 -16.62 -7.26
C PHE A 310 -3.18 -16.09 -6.57
N ARG A 311 -4.15 -15.64 -7.35
CA ARG A 311 -5.43 -15.17 -6.85
C ARG A 311 -6.51 -16.17 -7.23
N SER A 312 -7.23 -16.66 -6.23
CA SER A 312 -8.30 -17.63 -6.40
C SER A 312 -9.44 -17.10 -7.27
N TRP A 313 -9.56 -15.77 -7.38
CA TRP A 313 -10.63 -15.15 -8.12
C TRP A 313 -10.24 -13.78 -8.69
N GLY A 314 -10.39 -13.64 -10.01
CA GLY A 314 -10.00 -12.42 -10.73
C GLY A 314 -11.11 -11.36 -10.87
N GLY A 315 -12.33 -11.64 -10.42
CA GLY A 315 -13.49 -10.76 -10.56
C GLY A 315 -13.90 -10.06 -9.26
N ALA A 316 -14.93 -9.21 -9.35
CA ALA A 316 -15.58 -8.67 -8.17
C ALA A 316 -16.32 -9.81 -7.42
N PRO A 317 -16.14 -9.94 -6.10
CA PRO A 317 -16.77 -11.00 -5.34
C PRO A 317 -18.29 -10.79 -5.26
N PRO A 318 -19.05 -11.86 -5.05
CA PRO A 318 -20.41 -11.71 -4.54
C PRO A 318 -20.41 -10.92 -3.24
N THR A 319 -21.35 -10.01 -3.09
CA THR A 319 -21.45 -9.17 -1.90
C THR A 319 -21.54 -10.02 -0.63
N GLY A 320 -20.73 -9.70 0.38
CA GLY A 320 -20.79 -10.31 1.70
C GLY A 320 -19.91 -11.54 1.94
N ILE A 321 -19.12 -12.00 0.96
CA ILE A 321 -18.17 -13.10 1.18
C ILE A 321 -16.95 -12.56 1.93
N LYS A 322 -16.66 -13.17 3.08
CA LYS A 322 -15.50 -12.80 3.91
C LYS A 322 -14.22 -13.51 3.43
N MET A 323 -13.08 -12.89 3.71
CA MET A 323 -11.76 -13.44 3.39
C MET A 323 -11.51 -14.82 3.97
N ASP A 324 -11.96 -15.10 5.20
CA ASP A 324 -11.83 -16.41 5.85
C ASP A 324 -12.45 -17.57 5.06
N HIS A 325 -13.31 -17.26 4.10
CA HIS A 325 -13.83 -18.27 3.17
C HIS A 325 -12.74 -18.77 2.19
N PHE A 326 -11.79 -17.91 1.82
CA PHE A 326 -10.76 -18.25 0.82
C PHE A 326 -9.41 -18.56 1.45
N PHE A 327 -9.03 -17.80 2.48
CA PHE A 327 -7.77 -17.95 3.22
C PHE A 327 -8.04 -17.91 4.70
N ASN A 328 -7.72 -18.98 5.40
CA ASN A 328 -7.92 -19.04 6.84
C ASN A 328 -6.65 -19.44 7.58
N ILE A 329 -6.40 -18.78 8.71
CA ILE A 329 -5.34 -19.11 9.66
C ILE A 329 -5.99 -19.48 10.98
N GLU A 330 -5.79 -20.70 11.43
CA GLU A 330 -6.23 -21.20 12.72
C GLU A 330 -5.03 -21.62 13.56
N VAL A 331 -5.09 -21.34 14.85
CA VAL A 331 -4.05 -21.72 15.80
C VAL A 331 -4.67 -22.41 17.01
N LYS A 332 -4.04 -23.50 17.45
CA LYS A 332 -4.43 -24.27 18.63
C LYS A 332 -3.23 -24.51 19.54
N GLN A 333 -3.47 -24.64 20.83
CA GLN A 333 -2.54 -25.22 21.80
C GLN A 333 -3.22 -26.42 22.49
N GLY A 334 -2.91 -27.62 22.02
CA GLY A 334 -3.65 -28.82 22.39
C GLY A 334 -5.10 -28.73 21.90
N LYS A 335 -6.07 -28.81 22.84
CA LYS A 335 -7.51 -28.70 22.50
C LYS A 335 -8.03 -27.24 22.49
N ARG A 336 -7.22 -26.26 22.91
CA ARG A 336 -7.65 -24.87 23.03
C ARG A 336 -7.39 -24.14 21.72
N ALA A 337 -8.43 -23.54 21.13
CA ALA A 337 -8.26 -22.54 20.07
C ALA A 337 -7.60 -21.29 20.67
N VAL A 338 -6.63 -20.74 19.95
CA VAL A 338 -5.92 -19.51 20.33
C VAL A 338 -6.40 -18.39 19.41
N PRO A 339 -6.78 -17.22 19.93
CA PRO A 339 -7.20 -16.10 19.12
C PRO A 339 -6.10 -15.68 18.14
N VAL A 340 -6.48 -15.43 16.89
CA VAL A 340 -5.60 -14.90 15.84
C VAL A 340 -6.16 -13.57 15.37
N LYS A 341 -5.41 -12.48 15.55
CA LYS A 341 -5.72 -11.19 14.94
C LYS A 341 -5.29 -11.25 13.48
N LYS A 342 -6.23 -11.27 12.54
CA LYS A 342 -5.93 -11.37 11.11
C LYS A 342 -5.89 -9.98 10.47
N SER A 343 -5.01 -9.76 9.51
CA SER A 343 -4.91 -8.52 8.75
C SER A 343 -6.21 -8.18 8.01
N HIS A 344 -6.99 -9.19 7.66
CA HIS A 344 -8.19 -9.11 6.83
C HIS A 344 -9.52 -9.30 7.58
N ASP A 345 -9.52 -9.28 8.91
CA ASP A 345 -10.73 -9.55 9.73
C ASP A 345 -11.96 -8.72 9.37
N LYS A 346 -11.74 -7.52 8.85
CA LYS A 346 -12.82 -6.58 8.46
C LYS A 346 -13.01 -6.48 6.95
N MET A 347 -12.32 -7.32 6.19
CA MET A 347 -12.39 -7.26 4.73
C MET A 347 -13.44 -8.18 4.14
N ILE A 348 -14.08 -7.69 3.08
CA ILE A 348 -14.71 -8.51 2.07
C ILE A 348 -13.64 -8.93 1.07
N TRP A 349 -13.72 -10.16 0.57
CA TRP A 349 -12.76 -10.68 -0.39
C TRP A 349 -12.55 -9.77 -1.61
N CYS A 350 -11.33 -9.63 -2.08
CA CYS A 350 -10.95 -8.78 -3.21
C CYS A 350 -9.84 -9.37 -4.09
N GLY A 351 -9.76 -10.68 -4.21
CA GLY A 351 -8.76 -11.38 -5.02
C GLY A 351 -7.38 -11.42 -4.40
N LEU A 352 -7.31 -11.48 -3.09
CA LEU A 352 -6.05 -11.54 -2.34
C LEU A 352 -5.38 -12.89 -2.50
N SER A 353 -4.05 -12.89 -2.61
CA SER A 353 -3.23 -14.12 -2.68
C SER A 353 -2.63 -14.52 -1.34
N TRP A 354 -2.94 -13.82 -0.25
CA TRP A 354 -2.30 -14.01 1.05
C TRP A 354 -3.22 -13.70 2.23
N ALA A 355 -2.84 -14.22 3.38
CA ALA A 355 -3.34 -13.83 4.69
C ALA A 355 -2.18 -13.69 5.66
N VAL A 356 -2.29 -12.74 6.59
CA VAL A 356 -1.36 -12.56 7.72
C VAL A 356 -2.17 -12.54 8.99
N GLY A 357 -1.68 -13.23 10.03
CA GLY A 357 -2.31 -13.24 11.34
C GLY A 357 -1.28 -13.15 12.46
N GLU A 358 -1.68 -12.64 13.59
CA GLU A 358 -0.87 -12.58 14.81
C GLU A 358 -1.57 -13.22 16.00
N VAL A 359 -0.81 -14.00 16.75
CA VAL A 359 -1.18 -14.52 18.05
C VAL A 359 -0.46 -13.70 19.11
N SER A 360 -1.22 -13.02 19.96
CA SER A 360 -0.64 -12.22 21.05
C SER A 360 0.19 -13.08 22.01
N ALA A 361 1.30 -12.53 22.51
CA ALA A 361 2.10 -13.16 23.54
C ALA A 361 1.27 -13.53 24.77
N ASP A 362 0.26 -12.73 25.13
CA ASP A 362 -0.63 -12.96 26.29
C ASP A 362 -1.55 -14.17 26.08
N ASP A 363 -1.82 -14.55 24.85
CA ASP A 363 -2.65 -15.70 24.50
C ASP A 363 -1.87 -17.02 24.42
N ILE A 364 -0.53 -16.97 24.47
CA ILE A 364 0.34 -18.12 24.32
C ILE A 364 0.69 -18.70 25.71
N LYS A 365 0.40 -19.98 25.95
CA LYS A 365 0.89 -20.70 27.14
C LYS A 365 2.34 -21.11 26.91
N GLU A 366 3.22 -20.62 27.77
CA GLU A 366 4.66 -20.89 27.73
C GLU A 366 4.99 -22.39 27.67
N GLY A 367 5.97 -22.75 26.86
CA GLY A 367 6.48 -24.12 26.73
C GLY A 367 5.55 -25.11 26.02
N ARG A 368 4.42 -24.65 25.50
CA ARG A 368 3.51 -25.50 24.72
C ARG A 368 3.55 -25.12 23.23
N PRO A 369 3.63 -26.11 22.33
CA PRO A 369 3.62 -25.81 20.90
C PRO A 369 2.28 -25.23 20.46
N LEU A 370 2.35 -24.28 19.54
CA LEU A 370 1.25 -23.84 18.71
C LEU A 370 1.12 -24.82 17.54
N GLU A 371 -0.08 -25.30 17.29
CA GLU A 371 -0.45 -26.00 16.08
C GLU A 371 -1.10 -24.97 15.15
N ILE A 372 -0.40 -24.64 14.06
CA ILE A 372 -0.79 -23.64 13.07
C ILE A 372 -1.38 -24.38 11.87
N SER A 373 -2.58 -24.02 11.44
CA SER A 373 -3.24 -24.59 10.28
C SER A 373 -3.68 -23.48 9.34
N CYS A 374 -3.17 -23.49 8.13
CA CYS A 374 -3.51 -22.51 7.08
C CYS A 374 -4.25 -23.23 5.96
N THR A 375 -5.42 -22.68 5.60
CA THR A 375 -6.31 -23.28 4.58
C THR A 375 -6.50 -22.32 3.43
N THR A 376 -6.43 -22.84 2.19
CA THR A 376 -6.89 -22.17 0.97
C THR A 376 -7.95 -23.03 0.29
N ILE A 377 -9.02 -22.43 -0.22
CA ILE A 377 -10.15 -23.18 -0.79
C ILE A 377 -9.91 -23.50 -2.26
N ASP A 378 -9.44 -22.50 -3.03
CA ASP A 378 -9.29 -22.63 -4.48
C ASP A 378 -7.84 -22.91 -4.91
N GLY A 379 -6.92 -23.06 -3.94
CA GLY A 379 -5.52 -23.21 -4.21
C GLY A 379 -4.98 -24.62 -3.99
N ASN A 380 -3.80 -24.86 -4.49
CA ASN A 380 -3.04 -26.06 -4.21
C ASN A 380 -1.96 -25.75 -3.17
N SER A 381 -2.01 -26.45 -2.03
CA SER A 381 -1.05 -26.27 -0.94
C SER A 381 0.42 -26.55 -1.35
N GLU A 382 0.65 -27.21 -2.50
CA GLU A 382 2.00 -27.41 -3.07
C GLU A 382 2.68 -26.09 -3.45
N HIS A 383 1.89 -25.10 -3.83
CA HIS A 383 2.36 -23.77 -4.21
C HIS A 383 2.12 -22.72 -3.12
N CYS A 384 1.76 -23.14 -1.90
CA CYS A 384 1.57 -22.24 -0.79
C CYS A 384 2.83 -22.07 0.03
N LEU A 385 3.07 -20.84 0.48
CA LEU A 385 4.12 -20.46 1.41
C LEU A 385 3.50 -20.25 2.79
N LEU A 386 4.05 -20.93 3.81
CA LEU A 386 3.74 -20.69 5.21
C LEU A 386 5.02 -20.30 5.93
N GLU A 387 5.03 -19.11 6.49
CA GLU A 387 6.15 -18.57 7.27
C GLU A 387 5.67 -18.13 8.65
N VAL A 388 6.56 -18.25 9.63
CA VAL A 388 6.30 -17.83 11.00
C VAL A 388 7.42 -16.90 11.46
N TYR A 389 7.02 -15.87 12.22
CA TYR A 389 7.93 -14.86 12.75
C TYR A 389 7.63 -14.64 14.23
N GLU A 390 8.66 -14.39 15.02
CA GLU A 390 8.52 -13.79 16.33
C GLU A 390 8.54 -12.26 16.20
N VAL A 391 7.58 -11.63 16.85
CA VAL A 391 7.38 -10.18 16.77
C VAL A 391 7.42 -9.59 18.17
N GLU A 392 8.14 -8.48 18.30
CA GLU A 392 8.20 -7.70 19.52
C GLU A 392 7.73 -6.28 19.26
N TYR A 393 6.70 -5.87 19.95
CA TYR A 393 6.25 -4.48 19.97
C TYR A 393 6.97 -3.73 21.09
N SER A 394 7.34 -2.47 20.83
CA SER A 394 7.85 -1.61 21.90
C SER A 394 6.79 -1.53 23.01
N ALA A 395 7.18 -1.78 24.24
CA ALA A 395 6.29 -1.47 25.34
C ALA A 395 6.00 0.04 25.28
N ASP A 396 4.74 0.41 25.14
CA ASP A 396 4.34 1.80 25.31
C ASP A 396 4.92 2.27 26.64
N LYS A 397 5.84 3.20 26.62
CA LYS A 397 6.19 3.95 27.82
C LYS A 397 4.93 4.76 28.16
N LYS A 398 4.11 4.16 29.05
CA LYS A 398 2.96 4.82 29.66
C LYS A 398 3.37 6.14 30.31
#